data_a4030c584434586fb4f1af52827d5da0
#
_entry.id   a4030c584434586fb4f1af52827d5da0
#
_cell.length_a   1.000
_cell.length_b   1.000
_cell.length_c   1.000
_cell.angle_alpha   90.00
_cell.angle_beta   90.00
_cell.angle_gamma   90.00
#
_symmetry.space_group_name_H-M   'P 1'
#
loop_
_entity.id
_entity.type
_entity.pdbx_description
1 polymer ?
#
loop_
_entity_poly.entity_id
_entity_poly.type
_entity_poly.pdbx_seq_one_letter_code
_entity_poly.pdbx_strand_id
1 'polypeptide(L)'
;MAKKRLTPQDRTALVEWEELIASIRENSDINPSDTEAEIRARRERLEKDDEEWFRYYFAMYYSCEAADFHKKATRRLTRNNRWYEVRAWSRELAKSARSMMEISKLAITGKVRNVLLISNSQDNAQRLLLPFMANFEENQRIIQDYGMQKKPGYWETGEFTIMAGCSFRAIGAGQSPRGTRNKNFRPDFILVDDIDTDEECRNPERIKTKWKWLEEALIPTMSVSGNYRILFNGNIIAADCCIKRAIEKATELKEKGIGHVDIINIRDRNGVSVWPQKNSEEDIDLFLSLVSAAARQKEFFNNPVAEGEIFKDIIYGKVPALSKFKFLVIYGDPAPGENKTKKSSTKAVFLLGKLAGKLYVIKGFLGRETNATFIEWYIRLLEFVNGKTNVYCYMENNKLQDPFFQQVFQPIIRRIRRQRKISLYIQGDEEKKTDKATRIETNLEPLNSEGNLIFNEAEKDLSLIHISEPTRPEPIS
;
A
#
# COMPACT_ATOMS: atom_id res chain seq x y z
N MET A 1 -10.62 -44.75 5.10
CA MET A 1 -9.99 -43.41 5.12
C MET A 1 -10.85 -42.48 5.98
N ALA A 2 -10.34 -41.98 7.08
CA ALA A 2 -11.07 -41.06 7.94
C ALA A 2 -11.33 -39.74 7.19
N LYS A 3 -12.60 -39.30 7.06
CA LYS A 3 -12.95 -38.01 6.49
C LYS A 3 -12.29 -36.93 7.35
N LYS A 4 -11.28 -36.24 6.81
CA LYS A 4 -10.64 -35.08 7.44
C LYS A 4 -11.74 -34.02 7.66
N ARG A 5 -12.02 -33.65 8.90
CA ARG A 5 -12.97 -32.56 9.18
C ARG A 5 -12.39 -31.26 8.65
N LEU A 6 -13.17 -30.54 7.86
CA LEU A 6 -12.81 -29.20 7.36
C LEU A 6 -12.54 -28.25 8.53
N THR A 7 -11.46 -27.51 8.46
CA THR A 7 -11.17 -26.44 9.40
C THR A 7 -12.18 -25.29 9.25
N PRO A 8 -12.32 -24.38 10.20
CA PRO A 8 -13.15 -23.16 10.02
C PRO A 8 -12.74 -22.35 8.79
N GLN A 9 -11.44 -22.24 8.52
CA GLN A 9 -10.89 -21.56 7.33
C GLN A 9 -11.29 -22.25 6.02
N ASP A 10 -11.23 -23.60 5.98
CA ASP A 10 -11.67 -24.37 4.81
C ASP A 10 -13.17 -24.17 4.52
N ARG A 11 -14.00 -24.04 5.56
CA ARG A 11 -15.44 -23.79 5.41
C ARG A 11 -15.72 -22.40 4.84
N THR A 12 -15.02 -21.38 5.34
CA THR A 12 -15.15 -20.00 4.81
C THR A 12 -14.74 -19.96 3.35
N ALA A 13 -13.60 -20.55 3.00
CA ALA A 13 -13.14 -20.62 1.61
C ALA A 13 -14.12 -21.36 0.68
N LEU A 14 -14.78 -22.41 1.19
CA LEU A 14 -15.80 -23.13 0.42
C LEU A 14 -17.04 -22.25 0.17
N VAL A 15 -17.52 -21.53 1.17
CA VAL A 15 -18.66 -20.60 1.03
C VAL A 15 -18.32 -19.50 0.03
N GLU A 16 -17.17 -18.86 0.15
CA GLU A 16 -16.70 -17.82 -0.79
C GLU A 16 -16.61 -18.36 -2.23
N TRP A 17 -16.17 -19.60 -2.40
CA TRP A 17 -16.13 -20.26 -3.70
C TRP A 17 -17.53 -20.52 -4.27
N GLU A 18 -18.47 -21.04 -3.46
CA GLU A 18 -19.85 -21.28 -3.86
C GLU A 18 -20.58 -19.98 -4.24
N GLU A 19 -20.37 -18.90 -3.48
CA GLU A 19 -20.90 -17.57 -3.79
C GLU A 19 -20.35 -17.02 -5.12
N LEU A 20 -19.03 -17.15 -5.35
CA LEU A 20 -18.40 -16.74 -6.59
C LEU A 20 -18.98 -17.50 -7.80
N ILE A 21 -19.11 -18.82 -7.70
CA ILE A 21 -19.70 -19.66 -8.75
C ILE A 21 -21.17 -19.28 -9.05
N ALA A 22 -21.97 -19.09 -8.00
CA ALA A 22 -23.36 -18.68 -8.14
C ALA A 22 -23.48 -17.33 -8.88
N SER A 23 -22.66 -16.36 -8.47
CA SER A 23 -22.62 -15.05 -9.12
C SER A 23 -22.17 -15.11 -10.60
N ILE A 24 -21.20 -15.97 -10.93
CA ILE A 24 -20.76 -16.15 -12.32
C ILE A 24 -21.89 -16.76 -13.16
N ARG A 25 -22.59 -17.76 -12.65
CA ARG A 25 -23.73 -18.39 -13.34
C ARG A 25 -24.86 -17.41 -13.60
N GLU A 26 -25.24 -16.62 -12.60
CA GLU A 26 -26.29 -15.60 -12.71
C GLU A 26 -25.96 -14.51 -13.75
N ASN A 27 -24.69 -14.20 -13.94
CA ASN A 27 -24.23 -13.17 -14.88
C ASN A 27 -23.81 -13.72 -16.26
N SER A 28 -24.00 -15.02 -16.52
CA SER A 28 -23.60 -15.68 -17.76
C SER A 28 -24.71 -16.43 -18.46
N ASP A 29 -25.93 -15.92 -18.39
CA ASP A 29 -27.10 -16.48 -19.08
C ASP A 29 -26.87 -16.68 -20.56
N ILE A 30 -27.35 -17.81 -21.08
CA ILE A 30 -27.24 -18.21 -22.46
C ILE A 30 -28.62 -18.41 -23.07
N ASN A 31 -28.71 -18.32 -24.42
CA ASN A 31 -29.85 -18.80 -25.15
C ASN A 31 -29.61 -20.27 -25.59
N PRO A 32 -30.29 -21.26 -24.99
CA PRO A 32 -30.07 -22.67 -25.31
C PRO A 32 -30.43 -23.05 -26.75
N SER A 33 -31.21 -22.20 -27.45
CA SER A 33 -31.66 -22.42 -28.83
C SER A 33 -30.66 -21.90 -29.88
N ASP A 34 -29.53 -21.29 -29.46
CA ASP A 34 -28.53 -20.82 -30.42
C ASP A 34 -27.98 -21.97 -31.27
N THR A 35 -27.98 -21.76 -32.57
CA THR A 35 -27.38 -22.71 -33.52
C THR A 35 -25.85 -22.61 -33.53
N GLU A 36 -25.17 -23.67 -33.99
CA GLU A 36 -23.71 -23.64 -34.15
C GLU A 36 -23.22 -22.50 -35.06
N ALA A 37 -23.99 -22.12 -36.05
CA ALA A 37 -23.67 -21.02 -36.95
C ALA A 37 -23.74 -19.65 -36.21
N GLU A 38 -24.75 -19.44 -35.39
CA GLU A 38 -24.90 -18.24 -34.56
C GLU A 38 -23.80 -18.13 -33.53
N ILE A 39 -23.46 -19.23 -32.84
CA ILE A 39 -22.37 -19.31 -31.90
C ILE A 39 -21.04 -18.95 -32.57
N ARG A 40 -20.77 -19.52 -33.75
CA ARG A 40 -19.55 -19.23 -34.51
C ARG A 40 -19.47 -17.75 -34.92
N ALA A 41 -20.55 -17.21 -35.48
CA ALA A 41 -20.64 -15.82 -35.92
C ALA A 41 -20.44 -14.86 -34.73
N ARG A 42 -21.04 -15.16 -33.57
CA ARG A 42 -20.86 -14.40 -32.32
C ARG A 42 -19.38 -14.41 -31.86
N ARG A 43 -18.73 -15.57 -31.79
CA ARG A 43 -17.33 -15.69 -31.46
C ARG A 43 -16.42 -14.86 -32.36
N GLU A 44 -16.59 -15.03 -33.68
CA GLU A 44 -15.79 -14.30 -34.67
C GLU A 44 -15.96 -12.79 -34.58
N ARG A 45 -17.15 -12.30 -34.25
CA ARG A 45 -17.42 -10.89 -34.01
C ARG A 45 -16.75 -10.41 -32.70
N LEU A 46 -16.99 -11.11 -31.58
CA LEU A 46 -16.51 -10.74 -30.28
C LEU A 46 -14.96 -10.82 -30.16
N GLU A 47 -14.31 -11.79 -30.81
CA GLU A 47 -12.87 -11.90 -30.81
C GLU A 47 -12.15 -10.69 -31.45
N LYS A 48 -12.84 -9.97 -32.36
CA LYS A 48 -12.33 -8.76 -33.03
C LYS A 48 -12.41 -7.51 -32.14
N ASP A 49 -13.30 -7.48 -31.17
CA ASP A 49 -13.51 -6.37 -30.25
C ASP A 49 -13.26 -6.81 -28.81
N ASP A 50 -12.21 -6.24 -28.18
CA ASP A 50 -11.83 -6.61 -26.83
C ASP A 50 -12.90 -6.19 -25.80
N GLU A 51 -13.52 -5.00 -25.97
CA GLU A 51 -14.52 -4.49 -25.02
C GLU A 51 -15.85 -5.24 -25.11
N GLU A 52 -16.31 -5.54 -26.32
CA GLU A 52 -17.51 -6.37 -26.50
C GLU A 52 -17.30 -7.78 -25.96
N TRP A 53 -16.11 -8.34 -26.15
CA TRP A 53 -15.73 -9.65 -25.63
C TRP A 53 -15.77 -9.67 -24.09
N PHE A 54 -15.18 -8.67 -23.43
CA PHE A 54 -15.20 -8.58 -21.97
C PHE A 54 -16.62 -8.37 -21.43
N ARG A 55 -17.39 -7.47 -22.03
CA ARG A 55 -18.77 -7.20 -21.64
C ARG A 55 -19.65 -8.46 -21.75
N TYR A 56 -19.44 -9.25 -22.78
CA TYR A 56 -20.25 -10.46 -23.01
C TYR A 56 -19.82 -11.60 -22.07
N TYR A 57 -18.54 -11.97 -22.01
CA TYR A 57 -18.12 -13.13 -21.23
C TYR A 57 -17.87 -12.81 -19.74
N PHE A 58 -17.61 -11.60 -19.38
CA PHE A 58 -17.25 -11.19 -18.01
C PHE A 58 -18.18 -10.08 -17.49
N ALA A 59 -19.48 -10.18 -17.73
CA ALA A 59 -20.49 -9.19 -17.34
C ALA A 59 -20.41 -8.83 -15.84
N MET A 60 -20.15 -9.80 -14.98
CA MET A 60 -19.96 -9.60 -13.55
C MET A 60 -18.83 -8.61 -13.23
N TYR A 61 -17.74 -8.62 -14.00
CA TYR A 61 -16.56 -7.76 -13.80
C TYR A 61 -16.61 -6.48 -14.63
N TYR A 62 -17.53 -6.39 -15.58
CA TYR A 62 -17.72 -5.28 -16.51
C TYR A 62 -18.92 -4.43 -16.10
N SER A 63 -18.89 -3.94 -14.84
CA SER A 63 -20.01 -3.18 -14.24
C SER A 63 -20.19 -1.77 -14.81
N CYS A 64 -19.15 -1.20 -15.43
CA CYS A 64 -19.14 0.14 -16.01
C CYS A 64 -18.39 0.14 -17.35
N GLU A 65 -18.69 1.12 -18.19
CA GLU A 65 -17.92 1.34 -19.42
C GLU A 65 -16.45 1.59 -19.11
N ALA A 66 -15.57 0.92 -19.87
CA ALA A 66 -14.15 1.07 -19.72
C ALA A 66 -13.68 2.47 -20.12
N ALA A 67 -12.85 3.10 -19.28
CA ALA A 67 -12.18 4.35 -19.62
C ALA A 67 -11.13 4.13 -20.74
N ASP A 68 -10.70 5.21 -21.35
CA ASP A 68 -9.74 5.18 -22.45
C ASP A 68 -8.40 4.51 -22.09
N PHE A 69 -7.94 4.68 -20.86
CA PHE A 69 -6.68 4.06 -20.42
C PHE A 69 -6.79 2.54 -20.36
N HIS A 70 -7.95 1.98 -19.96
CA HIS A 70 -8.21 0.54 -20.01
C HIS A 70 -8.14 0.00 -21.43
N LYS A 71 -8.85 0.66 -22.36
CA LYS A 71 -8.87 0.26 -23.78
C LYS A 71 -7.49 0.31 -24.43
N LYS A 72 -6.71 1.36 -24.10
CA LYS A 72 -5.33 1.51 -24.58
C LYS A 72 -4.41 0.41 -24.02
N ALA A 73 -4.50 0.12 -22.71
CA ALA A 73 -3.72 -0.92 -22.06
C ALA A 73 -4.00 -2.30 -22.64
N THR A 74 -5.26 -2.67 -22.78
CA THR A 74 -5.66 -3.94 -23.43
C THR A 74 -5.13 -4.05 -24.85
N ARG A 75 -5.27 -2.99 -25.65
CA ARG A 75 -4.78 -2.97 -27.02
C ARG A 75 -3.27 -3.20 -27.11
N ARG A 76 -2.48 -2.62 -26.17
CA ARG A 76 -1.04 -2.87 -26.09
C ARG A 76 -0.74 -4.32 -25.76
N LEU A 77 -1.36 -4.84 -24.73
CA LEU A 77 -1.09 -6.19 -24.23
C LEU A 77 -1.51 -7.27 -25.24
N THR A 78 -2.65 -7.11 -25.91
CA THR A 78 -3.19 -8.11 -26.84
C THR A 78 -2.49 -8.12 -28.20
N ARG A 79 -1.95 -6.98 -28.66
CA ARG A 79 -1.31 -6.85 -29.98
C ARG A 79 0.17 -7.18 -30.01
N ASN A 80 0.86 -7.04 -28.85
CA ASN A 80 2.31 -7.28 -28.78
C ASN A 80 2.58 -8.72 -28.28
N ASN A 81 3.42 -9.44 -29.01
CA ASN A 81 3.82 -10.80 -28.67
C ASN A 81 5.06 -10.86 -27.76
N ARG A 82 5.83 -9.79 -27.72
CA ARG A 82 6.96 -9.58 -26.78
C ARG A 82 6.74 -8.24 -26.12
N TRP A 83 6.39 -8.28 -24.81
CA TRP A 83 5.91 -7.09 -24.15
C TRP A 83 6.23 -7.09 -22.65
N TYR A 84 6.61 -5.94 -22.13
CA TYR A 84 6.85 -5.68 -20.72
C TYR A 84 6.06 -4.42 -20.33
N GLU A 85 5.05 -4.56 -19.52
CA GLU A 85 4.16 -3.45 -19.14
C GLU A 85 4.05 -3.32 -17.63
N VAL A 86 4.06 -2.08 -17.13
CA VAL A 86 3.81 -1.77 -15.73
C VAL A 86 2.55 -0.90 -15.65
N ARG A 87 1.58 -1.36 -14.87
CA ARG A 87 0.35 -0.65 -14.55
C ARG A 87 0.35 -0.24 -13.08
N ALA A 88 0.94 0.91 -12.79
CA ALA A 88 0.83 1.56 -11.50
C ALA A 88 -0.50 2.33 -11.44
N TRP A 89 -1.61 1.59 -11.48
CA TRP A 89 -2.94 2.17 -11.40
C TRP A 89 -3.38 2.24 -9.93
N SER A 90 -3.95 3.37 -9.53
CA SER A 90 -4.48 3.55 -8.18
C SER A 90 -5.54 2.50 -7.83
N ARG A 91 -5.88 2.40 -6.56
CA ARG A 91 -7.05 1.63 -6.15
C ARG A 91 -8.29 2.10 -6.89
N GLU A 92 -9.32 1.24 -6.99
CA GLU A 92 -10.60 1.48 -7.68
C GLU A 92 -10.53 1.58 -9.21
N LEU A 93 -9.35 1.40 -9.85
CA LEU A 93 -9.20 1.41 -11.30
C LEU A 93 -9.21 0.02 -11.96
N ALA A 94 -9.69 -1.01 -11.25
CA ALA A 94 -9.94 -2.37 -11.74
C ALA A 94 -8.74 -3.08 -12.42
N LYS A 95 -7.48 -2.79 -12.03
CA LYS A 95 -6.27 -3.37 -12.63
C LYS A 95 -6.27 -4.90 -12.67
N SER A 96 -6.58 -5.56 -11.55
CA SER A 96 -6.56 -7.03 -11.45
C SER A 96 -7.69 -7.68 -12.25
N ALA A 97 -8.92 -7.13 -12.17
CA ALA A 97 -10.05 -7.62 -12.96
C ALA A 97 -9.80 -7.45 -14.47
N ARG A 98 -9.24 -6.32 -14.87
CA ARG A 98 -8.88 -6.07 -16.29
C ARG A 98 -7.85 -7.07 -16.79
N SER A 99 -6.80 -7.29 -16.02
CA SER A 99 -5.74 -8.26 -16.38
C SER A 99 -6.29 -9.69 -16.44
N MET A 100 -7.19 -10.06 -15.54
CA MET A 100 -7.87 -11.36 -15.57
C MET A 100 -8.66 -11.57 -16.87
N MET A 101 -9.46 -10.59 -17.30
CA MET A 101 -10.21 -10.66 -18.55
C MET A 101 -9.29 -10.75 -19.77
N GLU A 102 -8.22 -9.94 -19.83
CA GLU A 102 -7.24 -9.92 -20.92
C GLU A 102 -6.51 -11.26 -21.05
N ILE A 103 -6.02 -11.79 -19.93
CA ILE A 103 -5.31 -13.09 -19.91
C ILE A 103 -6.25 -14.21 -20.28
N SER A 104 -7.50 -14.19 -19.79
CA SER A 104 -8.52 -15.20 -20.14
C SER A 104 -8.80 -15.22 -21.64
N LYS A 105 -8.94 -14.05 -22.28
CA LYS A 105 -9.10 -13.94 -23.72
C LYS A 105 -7.90 -14.52 -24.47
N LEU A 106 -6.69 -14.13 -24.06
CA LEU A 106 -5.44 -14.62 -24.68
C LEU A 106 -5.30 -16.14 -24.54
N ALA A 107 -5.67 -16.70 -23.38
CA ALA A 107 -5.58 -18.12 -23.09
C ALA A 107 -6.57 -18.95 -23.90
N ILE A 108 -7.85 -18.55 -23.90
CA ILE A 108 -8.91 -19.32 -24.59
C ILE A 108 -8.79 -19.24 -26.10
N THR A 109 -8.25 -18.12 -26.63
CA THR A 109 -7.98 -17.95 -28.07
C THR A 109 -6.63 -18.53 -28.50
N GLY A 110 -5.90 -19.21 -27.61
CA GLY A 110 -4.61 -19.90 -27.91
C GLY A 110 -3.41 -18.96 -28.15
N LYS A 111 -3.53 -17.68 -27.80
CA LYS A 111 -2.45 -16.70 -27.94
C LYS A 111 -1.40 -16.79 -26.82
N VAL A 112 -1.75 -17.38 -25.67
CA VAL A 112 -0.85 -17.75 -24.58
C VAL A 112 -1.11 -19.20 -24.15
N ARG A 113 -0.08 -19.87 -23.67
CA ARG A 113 -0.11 -21.30 -23.37
C ARG A 113 0.34 -21.66 -21.95
N ASN A 114 1.06 -20.77 -21.29
CA ASN A 114 1.57 -21.03 -19.95
C ASN A 114 1.69 -19.71 -19.17
N VAL A 115 0.76 -19.51 -18.24
CA VAL A 115 0.59 -18.28 -17.45
C VAL A 115 1.09 -18.52 -16.03
N LEU A 116 1.98 -17.67 -15.56
CA LEU A 116 2.37 -17.59 -14.15
C LEU A 116 1.71 -16.38 -13.50
N LEU A 117 1.04 -16.61 -12.36
CA LEU A 117 0.43 -15.57 -11.53
C LEU A 117 1.26 -15.43 -10.26
N ILE A 118 1.81 -14.25 -10.07
CA ILE A 118 2.77 -13.96 -8.99
C ILE A 118 2.17 -12.91 -8.05
N SER A 119 2.28 -13.14 -6.74
CA SER A 119 1.94 -12.14 -5.73
C SER A 119 2.94 -12.21 -4.56
N ASN A 120 2.77 -11.32 -3.58
CA ASN A 120 3.66 -11.22 -2.41
C ASN A 120 3.72 -12.52 -1.56
N SER A 121 2.67 -13.34 -1.60
CA SER A 121 2.60 -14.63 -0.89
C SER A 121 1.95 -15.70 -1.77
N GLN A 122 2.12 -16.98 -1.40
CA GLN A 122 1.47 -18.09 -2.09
C GLN A 122 -0.06 -18.02 -2.00
N ASP A 123 -0.59 -17.67 -0.84
CA ASP A 123 -2.04 -17.55 -0.62
C ASP A 123 -2.64 -16.46 -1.49
N ASN A 124 -1.98 -15.30 -1.59
CA ASN A 124 -2.43 -14.21 -2.46
C ASN A 124 -2.31 -14.59 -3.95
N ALA A 125 -1.26 -15.29 -4.36
CA ALA A 125 -1.14 -15.80 -5.73
C ALA A 125 -2.25 -16.81 -6.06
N GLN A 126 -2.61 -17.70 -5.13
CA GLN A 126 -3.74 -18.60 -5.31
C GLN A 126 -5.08 -17.88 -5.38
N ARG A 127 -5.29 -16.82 -4.58
CA ARG A 127 -6.49 -15.97 -4.68
C ARG A 127 -6.61 -15.29 -6.04
N LEU A 128 -5.51 -14.87 -6.66
CA LEU A 128 -5.52 -14.37 -8.04
C LEU A 128 -5.94 -15.43 -9.06
N LEU A 129 -5.67 -16.70 -8.78
CA LEU A 129 -6.01 -17.82 -9.65
C LEU A 129 -7.52 -18.14 -9.64
N LEU A 130 -8.20 -17.95 -8.49
CA LEU A 130 -9.59 -18.35 -8.30
C LEU A 130 -10.56 -17.77 -9.32
N PRO A 131 -10.55 -16.47 -9.70
CA PRO A 131 -11.44 -15.94 -10.70
C PRO A 131 -11.28 -16.58 -12.08
N PHE A 132 -10.07 -16.96 -12.47
CA PHE A 132 -9.81 -17.69 -13.70
C PHE A 132 -10.44 -19.09 -13.67
N MET A 133 -10.17 -19.83 -12.58
CA MET A 133 -10.73 -21.17 -12.40
C MET A 133 -12.24 -21.16 -12.45
N ALA A 134 -12.88 -20.28 -11.69
CA ALA A 134 -14.32 -20.19 -11.57
C ALA A 134 -14.98 -19.83 -12.92
N ASN A 135 -14.44 -18.87 -13.67
CA ASN A 135 -14.97 -18.52 -14.97
C ASN A 135 -14.79 -19.63 -16.01
N PHE A 136 -13.64 -20.29 -16.06
CA PHE A 136 -13.42 -21.41 -16.99
C PHE A 136 -14.20 -22.66 -16.62
N GLU A 137 -14.63 -22.81 -15.37
CA GLU A 137 -15.42 -23.95 -14.90
C GLU A 137 -16.92 -23.72 -15.09
N GLU A 138 -17.44 -22.50 -14.80
CA GLU A 138 -18.85 -22.28 -14.57
C GLU A 138 -19.50 -21.18 -15.42
N ASN A 139 -18.73 -20.40 -16.19
CA ASN A 139 -19.28 -19.36 -17.05
C ASN A 139 -19.97 -19.99 -18.26
N GLN A 140 -21.31 -19.92 -18.27
CA GLN A 140 -22.12 -20.60 -19.26
C GLN A 140 -21.88 -20.07 -20.68
N ARG A 141 -21.62 -18.77 -20.86
CA ARG A 141 -21.28 -18.16 -22.15
C ARG A 141 -19.96 -18.68 -22.70
N ILE A 142 -18.95 -18.84 -21.84
CA ILE A 142 -17.66 -19.43 -22.22
C ILE A 142 -17.87 -20.91 -22.60
N ILE A 143 -18.66 -21.65 -21.81
CA ILE A 143 -18.92 -23.07 -22.07
C ILE A 143 -19.68 -23.23 -23.36
N GLN A 144 -20.71 -22.40 -23.64
CA GLN A 144 -21.50 -22.48 -24.89
C GLN A 144 -20.62 -22.19 -26.11
N ASP A 145 -19.82 -21.15 -26.06
CA ASP A 145 -19.09 -20.66 -27.24
C ASP A 145 -17.73 -21.35 -27.46
N TYR A 146 -17.04 -21.75 -26.41
CA TYR A 146 -15.70 -22.35 -26.49
C TYR A 146 -15.64 -23.80 -25.98
N GLY A 147 -16.75 -24.34 -25.49
CA GLY A 147 -16.82 -25.67 -24.87
C GLY A 147 -16.34 -25.66 -23.40
N MET A 148 -16.56 -26.81 -22.75
CA MET A 148 -16.11 -27.04 -21.38
C MET A 148 -14.60 -26.86 -21.28
N GLN A 149 -14.16 -25.97 -20.38
CA GLN A 149 -12.74 -25.65 -20.23
C GLN A 149 -12.04 -26.44 -19.10
N LYS A 150 -12.79 -26.96 -18.13
CA LYS A 150 -12.25 -27.78 -17.05
C LYS A 150 -11.66 -29.08 -17.59
N LYS A 151 -10.33 -29.25 -17.47
CA LYS A 151 -9.63 -30.43 -17.94
C LYS A 151 -9.49 -31.45 -16.82
N PRO A 152 -10.06 -32.67 -16.95
CA PRO A 152 -9.95 -33.69 -15.94
C PRO A 152 -8.49 -34.06 -15.62
N GLY A 153 -8.15 -34.20 -14.32
CA GLY A 153 -6.80 -34.55 -13.87
C GLY A 153 -5.77 -33.40 -13.90
N TYR A 154 -6.20 -32.19 -14.26
CA TYR A 154 -5.36 -30.99 -14.35
C TYR A 154 -6.04 -29.78 -13.73
N TRP A 155 -6.76 -29.96 -12.63
CA TRP A 155 -7.55 -28.93 -11.97
C TRP A 155 -7.31 -28.98 -10.47
N GLU A 156 -6.23 -28.33 -10.01
CA GLU A 156 -5.78 -28.35 -8.62
C GLU A 156 -5.70 -26.93 -8.06
N THR A 157 -5.80 -26.81 -6.74
CA THR A 157 -5.60 -25.54 -6.06
C THR A 157 -4.17 -25.05 -6.27
N GLY A 158 -3.99 -23.95 -7.00
CA GLY A 158 -2.67 -23.39 -7.31
C GLY A 158 -2.13 -23.68 -8.71
N GLU A 159 -2.69 -24.67 -9.41
CA GLU A 159 -2.33 -24.94 -10.81
C GLU A 159 -3.48 -25.64 -11.55
N PHE A 160 -3.81 -25.18 -12.75
CA PHE A 160 -4.76 -25.85 -13.62
C PHE A 160 -4.43 -25.66 -15.11
N THR A 161 -5.01 -26.51 -15.94
CA THR A 161 -4.88 -26.42 -17.40
C THR A 161 -6.28 -26.48 -18.02
N ILE A 162 -6.60 -25.51 -18.91
CA ILE A 162 -7.85 -25.49 -19.64
C ILE A 162 -7.81 -26.41 -20.87
N MET A 163 -8.99 -26.79 -21.38
CA MET A 163 -9.11 -27.66 -22.58
C MET A 163 -8.49 -27.00 -23.82
N ALA A 164 -8.52 -25.66 -23.92
CA ALA A 164 -7.82 -24.89 -24.95
C ALA A 164 -6.28 -25.03 -24.89
N GLY A 165 -5.74 -25.69 -23.85
CA GLY A 165 -4.33 -26.07 -23.75
C GLY A 165 -3.43 -25.07 -23.00
N CYS A 166 -3.99 -24.00 -22.42
CA CYS A 166 -3.23 -23.06 -21.59
C CYS A 166 -3.20 -23.54 -20.13
N SER A 167 -2.02 -23.48 -19.51
CA SER A 167 -1.82 -23.75 -18.08
C SER A 167 -1.72 -22.47 -17.30
N PHE A 168 -2.20 -22.48 -16.06
CA PHE A 168 -2.11 -21.41 -15.09
C PHE A 168 -1.49 -21.93 -13.81
N ARG A 169 -0.54 -21.19 -13.24
CA ARG A 169 0.11 -21.56 -11.99
C ARG A 169 0.34 -20.34 -11.11
N ALA A 170 -0.03 -20.47 -9.83
CA ALA A 170 0.19 -19.46 -8.79
C ALA A 170 1.53 -19.69 -8.08
N ILE A 171 2.33 -18.64 -7.93
CA ILE A 171 3.64 -18.67 -7.26
C ILE A 171 3.77 -17.46 -6.34
N GLY A 172 4.03 -17.69 -5.07
CA GLY A 172 4.37 -16.65 -4.11
C GLY A 172 5.80 -16.12 -4.30
N ALA A 173 6.03 -14.86 -3.99
CA ALA A 173 7.35 -14.26 -4.06
C ALA A 173 8.40 -15.06 -3.28
N GLY A 174 9.58 -15.23 -3.87
CA GLY A 174 10.70 -15.99 -3.28
C GLY A 174 10.62 -17.52 -3.45
N GLN A 175 9.51 -18.06 -3.93
CA GLN A 175 9.41 -19.51 -4.19
C GLN A 175 10.20 -19.90 -5.45
N SER A 176 10.57 -21.18 -5.53
CA SER A 176 11.27 -21.68 -6.72
C SER A 176 10.33 -21.75 -7.93
N PRO A 177 10.60 -20.98 -9.01
CA PRO A 177 9.82 -21.08 -10.23
C PRO A 177 10.28 -22.23 -11.12
N ARG A 178 11.16 -23.10 -10.64
CA ARG A 178 11.63 -24.26 -11.39
C ARG A 178 10.52 -25.28 -11.59
N GLY A 179 10.50 -25.95 -12.73
CA GLY A 179 9.47 -26.94 -13.06
C GLY A 179 8.15 -26.33 -13.58
N THR A 180 8.13 -25.04 -13.93
CA THR A 180 6.95 -24.35 -14.47
C THR A 180 6.66 -24.66 -15.95
N ARG A 181 7.36 -25.62 -16.54
CA ARG A 181 7.07 -26.10 -17.90
C ARG A 181 5.75 -26.88 -17.92
N ASN A 182 4.85 -26.47 -18.80
CA ASN A 182 3.70 -27.28 -19.17
C ASN A 182 4.04 -28.06 -20.45
N LYS A 183 4.24 -29.37 -20.34
CA LYS A 183 4.71 -30.21 -21.46
C LYS A 183 5.99 -29.61 -22.09
N ASN A 184 5.89 -29.14 -23.34
CA ASN A 184 7.00 -28.53 -24.09
C ASN A 184 7.02 -26.99 -24.02
N PHE A 185 6.02 -26.36 -23.35
CA PHE A 185 5.89 -24.92 -23.32
C PHE A 185 6.50 -24.32 -22.05
N ARG A 186 7.44 -23.41 -22.23
CA ARG A 186 7.89 -22.48 -21.19
C ARG A 186 6.81 -21.44 -20.90
N PRO A 187 6.80 -20.79 -19.72
CA PRO A 187 5.94 -19.65 -19.49
C PRO A 187 6.07 -18.60 -20.59
N ASP A 188 4.93 -18.15 -21.10
CA ASP A 188 4.83 -17.10 -22.13
C ASP A 188 4.01 -15.88 -21.67
N PHE A 189 3.44 -15.97 -20.44
CA PHE A 189 2.84 -14.87 -19.75
C PHE A 189 3.21 -14.90 -18.25
N ILE A 190 3.67 -13.79 -17.70
CA ILE A 190 3.88 -13.59 -16.27
C ILE A 190 3.05 -12.36 -15.85
N LEU A 191 2.10 -12.56 -14.94
CA LEU A 191 1.41 -11.49 -14.20
C LEU A 191 2.02 -11.39 -12.81
N VAL A 192 2.53 -10.23 -12.45
CA VAL A 192 2.96 -9.89 -11.10
C VAL A 192 1.94 -8.89 -10.54
N ASP A 193 1.16 -9.28 -9.55
CA ASP A 193 0.08 -8.46 -8.98
C ASP A 193 0.29 -8.25 -7.48
N ASP A 194 0.30 -6.98 -7.06
CA ASP A 194 0.49 -6.54 -5.67
C ASP A 194 1.66 -7.26 -4.96
N ILE A 195 2.86 -7.18 -5.57
CA ILE A 195 4.08 -7.87 -5.10
C ILE A 195 4.69 -7.23 -3.85
N ASP A 196 4.48 -5.93 -3.66
CA ASP A 196 5.07 -5.15 -2.58
C ASP A 196 4.15 -5.10 -1.36
N THR A 197 4.74 -5.12 -0.15
CA THR A 197 4.05 -4.88 1.11
C THR A 197 4.73 -3.74 1.87
N ASP A 198 3.95 -3.01 2.69
CA ASP A 198 4.49 -1.91 3.50
C ASP A 198 5.61 -2.37 4.45
N GLU A 199 5.48 -3.59 5.01
CA GLU A 199 6.49 -4.16 5.90
C GLU A 199 7.82 -4.39 5.18
N GLU A 200 7.77 -4.97 3.98
CA GLU A 200 8.98 -5.27 3.22
C GLU A 200 9.64 -4.02 2.66
N CYS A 201 8.84 -3.02 2.25
CA CYS A 201 9.36 -1.75 1.74
C CYS A 201 10.12 -0.93 2.79
N ARG A 202 9.95 -1.21 4.09
CA ARG A 202 10.77 -0.63 5.16
C ARG A 202 12.20 -1.18 5.19
N ASN A 203 12.47 -2.27 4.46
CA ASN A 203 13.78 -2.91 4.41
C ASN A 203 14.30 -3.01 2.96
N PRO A 204 15.21 -2.11 2.54
CA PRO A 204 15.75 -2.10 1.17
C PRO A 204 16.40 -3.42 0.73
N GLU A 205 17.01 -4.17 1.66
CA GLU A 205 17.62 -5.47 1.31
C GLU A 205 16.55 -6.54 0.98
N ARG A 206 15.37 -6.49 1.62
CA ARG A 206 14.26 -7.38 1.25
C ARG A 206 13.75 -7.07 -0.16
N ILE A 207 13.59 -5.79 -0.50
CA ILE A 207 13.18 -5.36 -1.84
C ILE A 207 14.23 -5.77 -2.89
N LYS A 208 15.50 -5.55 -2.60
CA LYS A 208 16.60 -5.97 -3.46
C LYS A 208 16.62 -7.49 -3.71
N THR A 209 16.43 -8.27 -2.65
CA THR A 209 16.38 -9.75 -2.75
C THR A 209 15.18 -10.22 -3.57
N LYS A 210 14.00 -9.63 -3.34
CA LYS A 210 12.79 -9.93 -4.10
C LYS A 210 12.95 -9.56 -5.58
N TRP A 211 13.50 -8.37 -5.87
CA TRP A 211 13.77 -7.93 -7.23
C TRP A 211 14.77 -8.86 -7.94
N LYS A 212 15.84 -9.24 -7.24
CA LYS A 212 16.82 -10.21 -7.77
C LYS A 212 16.16 -11.55 -8.11
N TRP A 213 15.24 -12.03 -7.26
CA TRP A 213 14.47 -13.24 -7.55
C TRP A 213 13.61 -13.09 -8.80
N LEU A 214 12.94 -11.95 -9.01
CA LEU A 214 12.18 -11.67 -10.24
C LEU A 214 13.06 -11.72 -11.48
N GLU A 215 14.24 -11.06 -11.46
CA GLU A 215 15.12 -10.96 -12.61
C GLU A 215 15.94 -12.23 -12.89
N GLU A 216 16.43 -12.91 -11.85
CA GLU A 216 17.38 -14.01 -12.02
C GLU A 216 16.71 -15.40 -11.99
N ALA A 217 15.57 -15.53 -11.32
CA ALA A 217 14.90 -16.82 -11.18
C ALA A 217 13.60 -16.91 -11.98
N LEU A 218 12.73 -15.91 -11.92
CA LEU A 218 11.39 -15.96 -12.50
C LEU A 218 11.41 -15.66 -14.02
N ILE A 219 11.86 -14.48 -14.41
CA ILE A 219 11.87 -14.05 -15.83
C ILE A 219 12.64 -15.04 -16.72
N PRO A 220 13.80 -15.60 -16.32
CA PRO A 220 14.52 -16.57 -17.14
C PRO A 220 13.81 -17.92 -17.33
N THR A 221 12.68 -18.16 -16.70
CA THR A 221 11.84 -19.35 -17.02
C THR A 221 11.21 -19.26 -18.41
N MET A 222 11.05 -18.04 -18.93
CA MET A 222 10.49 -17.78 -20.25
C MET A 222 11.45 -18.18 -21.39
N SER A 223 10.94 -18.24 -22.60
CA SER A 223 11.74 -18.58 -23.79
C SER A 223 12.40 -17.34 -24.39
N VAL A 224 13.68 -17.41 -24.68
CA VAL A 224 14.43 -16.31 -25.33
C VAL A 224 13.92 -16.04 -26.76
N SER A 225 13.61 -17.09 -27.51
CA SER A 225 13.17 -17.00 -28.91
C SER A 225 11.64 -16.98 -29.07
N GLY A 226 10.89 -17.28 -28.01
CA GLY A 226 9.42 -17.36 -28.03
C GLY A 226 8.73 -16.01 -27.84
N ASN A 227 7.41 -16.08 -27.81
CA ASN A 227 6.58 -15.00 -27.32
C ASN A 227 6.71 -14.89 -25.80
N TYR A 228 6.62 -13.67 -25.26
CA TYR A 228 6.56 -13.44 -23.82
C TYR A 228 5.81 -12.16 -23.51
N ARG A 229 5.03 -12.18 -22.46
CA ARG A 229 4.40 -10.98 -21.89
C ARG A 229 4.65 -10.95 -20.39
N ILE A 230 5.12 -9.82 -19.91
CA ILE A 230 5.34 -9.58 -18.49
C ILE A 230 4.52 -8.36 -18.12
N LEU A 231 3.58 -8.54 -17.22
CA LEU A 231 2.69 -7.50 -16.73
C LEU A 231 2.85 -7.33 -15.23
N PHE A 232 3.21 -6.14 -14.80
CA PHE A 232 3.23 -5.75 -13.40
C PHE A 232 2.01 -4.88 -13.10
N ASN A 233 1.23 -5.28 -12.12
CA ASN A 233 0.15 -4.50 -11.53
C ASN A 233 0.51 -4.16 -10.10
N GLY A 234 0.25 -2.93 -9.68
CA GLY A 234 0.44 -2.51 -8.30
C GLY A 234 0.31 -1.01 -8.13
N ASN A 235 0.46 -0.57 -6.89
CA ASN A 235 0.58 0.84 -6.54
C ASN A 235 2.03 1.14 -6.20
N ILE A 236 2.45 2.39 -6.38
CA ILE A 236 3.74 2.85 -5.86
C ILE A 236 3.56 3.15 -4.38
N ILE A 237 3.94 2.21 -3.51
CA ILE A 237 3.67 2.30 -2.07
C ILE A 237 4.85 2.81 -1.24
N ALA A 238 6.06 2.89 -1.84
CA ALA A 238 7.26 3.37 -1.17
C ALA A 238 8.25 3.99 -2.15
N ALA A 239 9.24 4.73 -1.63
CA ALA A 239 10.33 5.31 -2.40
C ALA A 239 11.20 4.25 -3.09
N ASP A 240 11.43 3.10 -2.46
CA ASP A 240 12.03 1.89 -3.05
C ASP A 240 11.06 0.72 -2.90
N CYS A 241 10.59 0.18 -4.01
CA CYS A 241 9.69 -0.97 -4.08
C CYS A 241 9.85 -1.67 -5.43
N CYS A 242 9.40 -2.92 -5.55
CA CYS A 242 9.55 -3.68 -6.78
C CYS A 242 8.83 -3.04 -7.97
N ILE A 243 7.65 -2.43 -7.74
CA ILE A 243 6.91 -1.74 -8.80
C ILE A 243 7.71 -0.55 -9.38
N LYS A 244 8.46 0.21 -8.56
CA LYS A 244 9.34 1.29 -9.06
C LYS A 244 10.48 0.76 -9.89
N ARG A 245 11.13 -0.30 -9.47
CA ARG A 245 12.19 -0.96 -10.24
C ARG A 245 11.65 -1.53 -11.55
N ALA A 246 10.42 -2.06 -11.55
CA ALA A 246 9.74 -2.49 -12.77
C ALA A 246 9.45 -1.31 -13.71
N ILE A 247 9.08 -0.13 -13.19
CA ILE A 247 8.89 1.11 -13.96
C ILE A 247 10.20 1.54 -14.61
N GLU A 248 11.32 1.54 -13.89
CA GLU A 248 12.64 1.86 -14.42
C GLU A 248 12.98 0.91 -15.58
N LYS A 249 12.79 -0.40 -15.37
CA LYS A 249 13.04 -1.42 -16.40
C LYS A 249 12.13 -1.27 -17.62
N ALA A 250 10.84 -1.03 -17.42
CA ALA A 250 9.91 -0.80 -18.52
C ALA A 250 10.26 0.48 -19.33
N THR A 251 10.77 1.50 -18.64
CA THR A 251 11.23 2.75 -19.28
C THR A 251 12.44 2.50 -20.19
N GLU A 252 13.44 1.74 -19.74
CA GLU A 252 14.57 1.31 -20.58
C GLU A 252 14.09 0.50 -21.80
N LEU A 253 13.13 -0.41 -21.60
CA LEU A 253 12.59 -1.27 -22.64
C LEU A 253 11.70 -0.53 -23.63
N LYS A 254 11.13 0.62 -23.24
CA LYS A 254 10.33 1.48 -24.11
C LYS A 254 11.17 2.01 -25.26
N GLU A 255 12.43 2.33 -25.07
CA GLU A 255 13.36 2.74 -26.13
C GLU A 255 13.58 1.64 -27.19
N LYS A 256 13.42 0.38 -26.77
CA LYS A 256 13.49 -0.80 -27.66
C LYS A 256 12.14 -1.17 -28.28
N GLY A 257 11.07 -0.40 -28.01
CA GLY A 257 9.73 -0.64 -28.52
C GLY A 257 8.98 -1.83 -27.90
N ILE A 258 9.47 -2.38 -26.77
CA ILE A 258 8.88 -3.56 -26.11
C ILE A 258 8.46 -3.29 -24.66
N GLY A 259 8.52 -2.04 -24.19
CA GLY A 259 8.17 -1.64 -22.84
C GLY A 259 7.13 -0.52 -22.78
N HIS A 260 6.31 -0.51 -21.73
CA HIS A 260 5.37 0.58 -21.44
C HIS A 260 5.13 0.75 -19.95
N VAL A 261 4.91 2.00 -19.53
CA VAL A 261 4.54 2.37 -18.16
C VAL A 261 3.28 3.21 -18.19
N ASP A 262 2.27 2.76 -17.44
CA ASP A 262 1.08 3.54 -17.11
C ASP A 262 1.06 3.84 -15.61
N ILE A 263 1.20 5.12 -15.24
CA ILE A 263 0.95 5.59 -13.88
C ILE A 263 -0.37 6.36 -13.94
N ILE A 264 -1.44 5.76 -13.41
CA ILE A 264 -2.80 6.29 -13.45
C ILE A 264 -3.29 6.51 -12.01
N ASN A 265 -3.52 7.75 -11.66
CA ASN A 265 -4.10 8.15 -10.39
C ASN A 265 -5.63 8.18 -10.48
N ILE A 266 -6.32 8.24 -9.34
CA ILE A 266 -7.79 8.30 -9.33
C ILE A 266 -8.33 9.58 -10.00
N ARG A 267 -7.54 10.65 -9.96
CA ARG A 267 -7.77 11.92 -10.66
C ARG A 267 -6.62 12.26 -11.59
N ASP A 268 -6.92 12.94 -12.67
CA ASP A 268 -5.93 13.47 -13.58
C ASP A 268 -5.22 14.73 -13.02
N ARG A 269 -4.35 15.34 -13.83
CA ARG A 269 -3.62 16.57 -13.45
C ARG A 269 -4.51 17.80 -13.24
N ASN A 270 -5.74 17.77 -13.75
CA ASN A 270 -6.73 18.81 -13.58
C ASN A 270 -7.65 18.57 -12.38
N GLY A 271 -7.40 17.50 -11.63
CA GLY A 271 -8.21 17.10 -10.48
C GLY A 271 -9.52 16.40 -10.85
N VAL A 272 -9.67 15.92 -12.08
CA VAL A 272 -10.87 15.25 -12.59
C VAL A 272 -10.70 13.73 -12.55
N SER A 273 -11.78 13.01 -12.19
CA SER A 273 -11.83 11.56 -12.19
C SER A 273 -11.39 10.98 -13.53
N VAL A 274 -10.45 10.04 -13.50
CA VAL A 274 -9.99 9.34 -14.73
C VAL A 274 -10.98 8.27 -15.21
N TRP A 275 -11.95 7.91 -14.37
CA TRP A 275 -12.99 6.94 -14.68
C TRP A 275 -14.35 7.39 -14.11
N PRO A 276 -14.93 8.48 -14.64
CA PRO A 276 -16.17 9.06 -14.11
C PRO A 276 -17.39 8.17 -14.24
N GLN A 277 -17.37 7.16 -15.14
CA GLN A 277 -18.43 6.19 -15.28
C GLN A 277 -18.59 5.28 -14.05
N LYS A 278 -17.53 5.14 -13.24
CA LYS A 278 -17.53 4.35 -12.01
C LYS A 278 -17.40 5.22 -10.76
N ASN A 279 -16.48 6.19 -10.78
CA ASN A 279 -16.08 6.98 -9.64
C ASN A 279 -16.44 8.43 -9.88
N SER A 280 -17.59 8.91 -9.37
CA SER A 280 -17.96 10.33 -9.41
C SER A 280 -17.00 11.18 -8.55
N GLU A 281 -16.98 12.50 -8.78
CA GLU A 281 -16.15 13.39 -7.97
C GLU A 281 -16.60 13.37 -6.50
N GLU A 282 -17.92 13.34 -6.26
CA GLU A 282 -18.52 13.28 -4.93
C GLU A 282 -18.12 12.00 -4.20
N ASP A 283 -18.18 10.85 -4.88
CA ASP A 283 -17.78 9.57 -4.28
C ASP A 283 -16.29 9.54 -3.95
N ILE A 284 -15.45 10.07 -4.84
CA ILE A 284 -14.01 10.19 -4.61
C ILE A 284 -13.74 11.07 -3.38
N ASP A 285 -14.35 12.26 -3.30
CA ASP A 285 -14.14 13.19 -2.18
C ASP A 285 -14.60 12.57 -0.86
N LEU A 286 -15.77 11.95 -0.86
CA LEU A 286 -16.31 11.26 0.31
C LEU A 286 -15.36 10.14 0.75
N PHE A 287 -14.95 9.27 -0.16
CA PHE A 287 -14.08 8.15 0.16
C PHE A 287 -12.69 8.62 0.63
N LEU A 288 -12.08 9.58 -0.03
CA LEU A 288 -10.78 10.13 0.37
C LEU A 288 -10.84 10.81 1.74
N SER A 289 -12.00 11.31 2.18
CA SER A 289 -12.16 11.87 3.53
C SER A 289 -12.06 10.81 4.64
N LEU A 290 -12.28 9.53 4.32
CA LEU A 290 -12.22 8.42 5.27
C LEU A 290 -10.79 7.94 5.59
N VAL A 291 -9.81 8.35 4.79
CA VAL A 291 -8.43 7.88 4.89
C VAL A 291 -7.45 9.03 5.16
N SER A 292 -6.33 8.74 5.80
CA SER A 292 -5.28 9.73 6.08
C SER A 292 -4.67 10.31 4.80
N ALA A 293 -4.07 11.49 4.88
CA ALA A 293 -3.42 12.14 3.75
C ALA A 293 -2.31 11.27 3.13
N ALA A 294 -1.51 10.59 3.97
CA ALA A 294 -0.47 9.67 3.51
C ALA A 294 -1.06 8.46 2.77
N ALA A 295 -2.13 7.85 3.29
CA ALA A 295 -2.83 6.76 2.61
C ALA A 295 -3.44 7.21 1.28
N ARG A 296 -4.02 8.43 1.22
CA ARG A 296 -4.52 9.02 -0.05
C ARG A 296 -3.40 9.09 -1.07
N GLN A 297 -2.27 9.70 -0.71
CA GLN A 297 -1.14 9.89 -1.62
C GLN A 297 -0.59 8.55 -2.12
N LYS A 298 -0.43 7.57 -1.25
CA LYS A 298 0.08 6.25 -1.59
C LYS A 298 -0.87 5.45 -2.46
N GLU A 299 -2.12 5.28 -2.03
CA GLU A 299 -3.06 4.32 -2.62
C GLU A 299 -3.81 4.86 -3.84
N PHE A 300 -4.03 6.19 -3.88
CA PHE A 300 -4.85 6.83 -4.92
C PHE A 300 -4.07 7.75 -5.86
N PHE A 301 -2.87 8.19 -5.46
CA PHE A 301 -2.06 9.10 -6.27
C PHE A 301 -0.66 8.57 -6.62
N ASN A 302 -0.33 7.32 -6.28
CA ASN A 302 0.98 6.72 -6.56
C ASN A 302 2.16 7.58 -6.10
N ASN A 303 1.95 8.38 -5.06
CA ASN A 303 2.92 9.32 -4.49
C ASN A 303 3.15 8.97 -3.02
N PRO A 304 3.93 7.90 -2.71
CA PRO A 304 4.22 7.56 -1.33
C PRO A 304 5.03 8.70 -0.71
N VAL A 305 4.50 9.26 0.37
CA VAL A 305 5.22 10.23 1.18
C VAL A 305 6.24 9.43 2.01
N ALA A 306 7.53 9.75 1.87
CA ALA A 306 8.56 9.10 2.68
C ALA A 306 8.35 9.41 4.17
N GLU A 307 8.60 8.43 5.05
CA GLU A 307 8.67 8.71 6.49
C GLU A 307 9.70 9.84 6.69
N GLY A 308 9.26 11.02 7.19
CA GLY A 308 10.07 12.24 7.31
C GLY A 308 9.70 13.36 6.34
N GLU A 309 8.96 13.11 5.28
CA GLU A 309 8.45 14.15 4.37
C GLU A 309 7.02 14.63 4.71
N ILE A 310 6.48 14.20 5.85
CA ILE A 310 5.11 14.53 6.27
C ILE A 310 4.95 16.03 6.52
N PHE A 311 6.04 16.71 6.93
CA PHE A 311 6.10 18.15 7.10
C PHE A 311 7.00 18.79 6.04
N LYS A 312 6.55 18.84 4.77
CA LYS A 312 7.31 19.50 3.69
C LYS A 312 7.45 20.99 3.93
N ASP A 313 6.41 21.62 4.48
CA ASP A 313 6.35 23.05 4.73
C ASP A 313 6.00 23.30 6.19
N ILE A 314 7.04 23.53 7.02
CA ILE A 314 6.83 23.96 8.40
C ILE A 314 6.41 25.42 8.42
N ILE A 315 5.24 25.70 9.00
CA ILE A 315 4.68 27.05 9.07
C ILE A 315 5.21 27.72 10.33
N TYR A 316 6.02 28.76 10.13
CA TYR A 316 6.50 29.62 11.20
C TYR A 316 5.61 30.87 11.33
N GLY A 317 5.33 31.27 12.55
CA GLY A 317 4.53 32.47 12.81
C GLY A 317 4.70 33.02 14.22
N LYS A 318 4.17 34.25 14.42
CA LYS A 318 4.19 34.91 15.74
C LYS A 318 3.28 34.15 16.71
N VAL A 319 3.83 33.81 17.88
CA VAL A 319 3.05 33.24 18.98
C VAL A 319 2.26 34.39 19.66
N PRO A 320 0.96 34.25 19.86
CA PRO A 320 0.17 35.18 20.66
C PRO A 320 0.69 35.27 22.08
N ALA A 321 0.39 36.43 22.76
CA ALA A 321 0.77 36.60 24.18
C ALA A 321 0.29 35.38 25.01
N LEU A 322 1.15 34.84 25.86
CA LEU A 322 0.89 33.61 26.62
C LEU A 322 -0.36 33.69 27.50
N SER A 323 -0.73 34.88 27.96
CA SER A 323 -1.94 35.16 28.72
C SER A 323 -3.25 34.97 27.93
N LYS A 324 -3.20 34.89 26.61
CA LYS A 324 -4.38 34.58 25.77
C LYS A 324 -4.73 33.10 25.71
N PHE A 325 -3.79 32.21 26.09
CA PHE A 325 -4.04 30.78 26.13
C PHE A 325 -4.75 30.42 27.44
N LYS A 326 -5.80 29.62 27.36
CA LYS A 326 -6.54 29.14 28.55
C LYS A 326 -5.63 28.32 29.46
N PHE A 327 -4.75 27.54 28.86
CA PHE A 327 -3.68 26.79 29.49
C PHE A 327 -2.61 26.44 28.46
N LEU A 328 -1.42 26.08 28.92
CA LEU A 328 -0.33 25.51 28.13
C LEU A 328 0.01 24.11 28.61
N VAL A 329 0.59 23.33 27.72
CA VAL A 329 1.08 21.97 28.04
C VAL A 329 2.56 21.89 27.79
N ILE A 330 3.32 21.41 28.77
CA ILE A 330 4.69 20.97 28.59
C ILE A 330 4.66 19.46 28.45
N TYR A 331 5.10 18.93 27.32
CA TYR A 331 5.16 17.51 27.05
C TYR A 331 6.58 17.07 26.74
N GLY A 332 7.06 15.99 27.40
CA GLY A 332 8.40 15.46 27.20
C GLY A 332 8.43 14.00 26.84
N ASP A 333 9.33 13.70 25.90
CA ASP A 333 9.72 12.34 25.51
C ASP A 333 11.07 12.02 26.16
N PRO A 334 11.11 11.13 27.17
CA PRO A 334 12.31 10.91 28.00
C PRO A 334 13.36 10.01 27.36
N ALA A 335 13.22 9.46 26.20
CA ALA A 335 14.10 8.48 25.57
C ALA A 335 15.05 7.69 26.50
N PRO A 336 15.18 6.39 26.43
CA PRO A 336 16.01 5.59 27.34
C PRO A 336 17.51 5.91 27.18
N GLY A 337 18.24 6.04 28.32
CA GLY A 337 19.70 6.22 28.38
C GLY A 337 20.17 7.43 29.17
N GLU A 338 21.22 7.23 30.00
CA GLU A 338 21.79 8.29 30.84
C GLU A 338 23.00 9.01 30.21
N ASN A 339 23.56 8.54 29.11
CA ASN A 339 24.85 8.97 28.60
C ASN A 339 24.73 9.81 27.32
N LYS A 340 25.61 10.86 27.24
CA LYS A 340 25.79 11.71 26.04
C LYS A 340 26.49 11.01 24.86
N THR A 341 26.47 9.68 24.78
CA THR A 341 27.16 8.94 23.74
C THR A 341 26.38 8.98 22.40
N LYS A 342 27.13 8.87 21.29
CA LYS A 342 26.52 8.83 19.93
C LYS A 342 25.43 7.77 19.73
N LYS A 343 25.33 6.77 20.63
CA LYS A 343 24.33 5.67 20.59
C LYS A 343 23.08 5.94 21.45
N SER A 344 22.99 7.05 22.20
CA SER A 344 21.82 7.36 23.02
C SER A 344 20.72 8.04 22.20
N SER A 345 19.46 7.66 22.44
CA SER A 345 18.31 8.31 21.82
C SER A 345 18.16 9.76 22.28
N THR A 346 17.60 10.61 21.43
CA THR A 346 17.37 12.04 21.69
C THR A 346 16.17 12.24 22.61
N LYS A 347 16.35 13.06 23.66
CA LYS A 347 15.26 13.51 24.54
C LYS A 347 14.66 14.81 24.01
N ALA A 348 13.37 15.00 24.23
CA ALA A 348 12.65 16.19 23.74
C ALA A 348 11.66 16.70 24.80
N VAL A 349 11.55 18.02 24.98
CA VAL A 349 10.50 18.66 25.79
C VAL A 349 9.97 19.89 25.04
N PHE A 350 8.65 19.99 24.87
CA PHE A 350 8.01 21.09 24.14
C PHE A 350 6.93 21.77 24.97
N LEU A 351 6.84 23.09 24.84
CA LEU A 351 5.75 23.93 25.34
C LEU A 351 4.74 24.15 24.20
N LEU A 352 3.53 23.71 24.40
CA LEU A 352 2.44 23.69 23.42
C LEU A 352 1.25 24.51 23.92
N GLY A 353 0.53 25.15 23.00
CA GLY A 353 -0.69 25.87 23.33
C GLY A 353 -1.70 25.82 22.19
N LYS A 354 -3.00 25.70 22.52
CA LYS A 354 -4.09 25.73 21.52
C LYS A 354 -4.87 27.03 21.67
N LEU A 355 -5.04 27.77 20.56
CA LEU A 355 -5.80 29.01 20.53
C LEU A 355 -6.51 29.16 19.18
N ALA A 356 -7.80 29.44 19.19
CA ALA A 356 -8.62 29.67 17.99
C ALA A 356 -8.45 28.58 16.90
N GLY A 357 -8.49 27.31 17.30
CA GLY A 357 -8.34 26.17 16.39
C GLY A 357 -6.90 25.81 16.02
N LYS A 358 -5.95 26.71 16.25
CA LYS A 358 -4.52 26.51 15.92
C LYS A 358 -3.73 25.93 17.09
N LEU A 359 -2.81 25.02 16.78
CA LEU A 359 -1.81 24.48 17.71
C LEU A 359 -0.49 25.20 17.52
N TYR A 360 0.02 25.80 18.58
CA TYR A 360 1.29 26.52 18.60
C TYR A 360 2.36 25.70 19.29
N VAL A 361 3.49 25.49 18.62
CA VAL A 361 4.74 24.98 19.21
C VAL A 361 5.52 26.22 19.63
N ILE A 362 5.46 26.56 20.94
CA ILE A 362 5.89 27.85 21.46
C ILE A 362 7.40 27.89 21.70
N LYS A 363 7.91 26.84 22.37
CA LYS A 363 9.31 26.71 22.72
C LYS A 363 9.64 25.24 22.99
N GLY A 364 10.88 24.80 22.73
CA GLY A 364 11.26 23.44 23.01
C GLY A 364 12.76 23.26 23.26
N PHE A 365 13.10 22.09 23.76
CA PHE A 365 14.47 21.61 23.93
C PHE A 365 14.57 20.21 23.37
N LEU A 366 15.66 19.96 22.65
CA LEU A 366 15.95 18.69 22.01
C LEU A 366 17.44 18.38 22.18
N GLY A 367 17.79 17.17 22.58
CA GLY A 367 19.20 16.80 22.69
C GLY A 367 19.45 15.46 23.36
N ARG A 368 20.69 15.01 23.24
CA ARG A 368 21.22 13.82 23.94
C ARG A 368 21.77 14.26 25.27
N GLU A 369 20.93 14.37 26.28
CA GLU A 369 21.26 14.93 27.57
C GLU A 369 20.93 13.97 28.71
N THR A 370 21.48 14.29 29.91
CA THR A 370 21.22 13.53 31.11
C THR A 370 19.76 13.64 31.56
N ASN A 371 19.28 12.69 32.35
CA ASN A 371 17.93 12.75 32.92
C ASN A 371 17.75 14.02 33.82
N ALA A 372 18.76 14.49 34.46
CA ALA A 372 18.72 15.72 35.26
C ALA A 372 18.53 16.97 34.36
N THR A 373 19.29 17.08 33.26
CA THR A 373 19.12 18.15 32.25
C THR A 373 17.75 18.11 31.64
N PHE A 374 17.20 16.94 31.34
CA PHE A 374 15.86 16.77 30.80
C PHE A 374 14.77 17.34 31.74
N ILE A 375 14.88 17.10 33.06
CA ILE A 375 13.96 17.71 34.04
C ILE A 375 14.21 19.22 34.16
N GLU A 376 15.47 19.69 34.01
CA GLU A 376 15.77 21.11 33.99
C GLU A 376 15.09 21.85 32.83
N TRP A 377 14.87 21.23 31.69
CA TRP A 377 14.15 21.81 30.58
C TRP A 377 12.68 22.15 30.93
N TYR A 378 11.99 21.31 31.72
CA TYR A 378 10.68 21.63 32.24
C TYR A 378 10.70 22.91 33.09
N ILE A 379 11.70 23.07 33.92
CA ILE A 379 11.83 24.26 34.78
C ILE A 379 12.03 25.52 33.93
N ARG A 380 12.92 25.46 32.96
CA ARG A 380 13.17 26.58 32.04
C ARG A 380 11.94 26.96 31.27
N LEU A 381 11.09 26.01 30.86
CA LEU A 381 9.83 26.31 30.20
C LEU A 381 8.81 26.91 31.16
N LEU A 382 8.72 26.46 32.39
CA LEU A 382 7.88 27.07 33.45
C LEU A 382 8.34 28.51 33.76
N GLU A 383 9.64 28.74 33.92
CA GLU A 383 10.24 30.07 34.09
C GLU A 383 9.95 30.99 32.91
N PHE A 384 10.00 30.47 31.68
CA PHE A 384 9.63 31.20 30.46
C PHE A 384 8.15 31.65 30.48
N VAL A 385 7.24 30.77 30.93
CA VAL A 385 5.82 31.12 31.07
C VAL A 385 5.62 32.15 32.18
N ASN A 386 6.40 32.07 33.27
CA ASN A 386 6.41 33.02 34.36
C ASN A 386 5.01 33.36 34.92
N GLY A 387 4.19 32.34 35.14
CA GLY A 387 2.86 32.49 35.72
C GLY A 387 1.79 33.21 34.85
N LYS A 388 2.11 33.49 33.57
CA LYS A 388 1.18 34.21 32.65
C LYS A 388 -0.08 33.41 32.34
N THR A 389 -0.04 32.09 32.48
CA THR A 389 -1.19 31.19 32.35
C THR A 389 -0.89 29.86 33.05
N ASN A 390 -1.91 29.03 33.22
CA ASN A 390 -1.77 27.69 33.79
C ASN A 390 -0.95 26.80 32.88
N VAL A 391 -0.07 25.96 33.46
CA VAL A 391 0.75 24.99 32.73
C VAL A 391 0.56 23.60 33.30
N TYR A 392 0.27 22.64 32.43
CA TYR A 392 0.24 21.22 32.77
C TYR A 392 1.46 20.53 32.20
N CYS A 393 2.16 19.75 33.02
CA CYS A 393 3.38 19.06 32.62
C CYS A 393 3.15 17.55 32.53
N TYR A 394 3.44 16.99 31.37
CA TYR A 394 3.31 15.56 31.10
C TYR A 394 4.65 15.00 30.62
N MET A 395 4.87 13.72 30.90
CA MET A 395 6.00 12.94 30.41
C MET A 395 5.49 11.63 29.83
N GLU A 396 5.94 11.26 28.66
CA GLU A 396 5.60 9.97 28.06
C GLU A 396 6.02 8.81 28.98
N ASN A 397 5.07 7.96 29.34
CA ASN A 397 5.28 6.83 30.24
C ASN A 397 4.59 5.57 29.67
N ASN A 398 5.25 4.91 28.71
CA ASN A 398 4.77 3.65 28.17
C ASN A 398 4.88 2.54 29.21
N LYS A 399 4.06 1.48 29.13
CA LYS A 399 4.06 0.34 30.07
C LYS A 399 5.44 -0.28 30.35
N LEU A 400 6.36 -0.19 29.40
CA LEU A 400 7.77 -0.62 29.56
C LEU A 400 8.63 0.41 30.32
N GLN A 401 8.16 1.65 30.48
CA GLN A 401 8.87 2.77 31.11
C GLN A 401 8.30 3.12 32.48
N ASP A 402 7.23 2.52 32.91
CA ASP A 402 6.61 2.81 34.23
C ASP A 402 7.59 2.62 35.40
N PRO A 403 8.36 1.53 35.50
CA PRO A 403 9.43 1.44 36.49
C PRO A 403 10.47 2.56 36.35
N PHE A 404 10.77 2.98 35.13
CA PHE A 404 11.76 4.01 34.86
C PHE A 404 11.29 5.41 35.30
N PHE A 405 10.03 5.77 35.06
CA PHE A 405 9.46 7.02 35.55
C PHE A 405 9.51 7.10 37.07
N GLN A 406 9.04 6.05 37.77
CA GLN A 406 8.99 6.00 39.22
C GLN A 406 10.38 5.93 39.88
N GLN A 407 11.29 5.15 39.32
CA GLN A 407 12.58 4.87 39.92
C GLN A 407 13.66 5.91 39.57
N VAL A 408 13.58 6.50 38.38
CA VAL A 408 14.63 7.42 37.90
C VAL A 408 14.15 8.88 37.94
N PHE A 409 12.99 9.21 37.36
CA PHE A 409 12.58 10.61 37.26
C PHE A 409 11.97 11.15 38.54
N GLN A 410 11.15 10.40 39.23
CA GLN A 410 10.50 10.85 40.46
C GLN A 410 11.51 11.26 41.56
N PRO A 411 12.63 10.53 41.81
CA PRO A 411 13.65 10.96 42.74
C PRO A 411 14.34 12.27 42.32
N ILE A 412 14.63 12.44 41.01
CA ILE A 412 15.24 13.66 40.47
C ILE A 412 14.30 14.85 40.67
N ILE A 413 13.01 14.69 40.33
CA ILE A 413 11.96 15.72 40.49
C ILE A 413 11.86 16.13 41.96
N ARG A 414 11.78 15.15 42.88
CA ARG A 414 11.71 15.41 44.35
C ARG A 414 12.95 16.15 44.87
N ARG A 415 14.15 15.78 44.40
CA ARG A 415 15.40 16.44 44.79
C ARG A 415 15.42 17.90 44.31
N ILE A 416 15.08 18.16 43.06
CA ILE A 416 15.06 19.50 42.47
C ILE A 416 14.00 20.38 43.17
N ARG A 417 12.79 19.86 43.41
CA ARG A 417 11.76 20.58 44.17
C ARG A 417 12.23 21.05 45.54
N ARG A 418 12.94 20.19 46.27
CA ARG A 418 13.51 20.55 47.59
C ARG A 418 14.63 21.58 47.49
N GLN A 419 15.53 21.42 46.54
CA GLN A 419 16.69 22.31 46.38
C GLN A 419 16.31 23.71 45.94
N ARG A 420 15.38 23.83 45.00
CA ARG A 420 14.98 25.13 44.42
C ARG A 420 13.69 25.73 45.00
N LYS A 421 13.03 25.03 45.92
CA LYS A 421 11.74 25.43 46.54
C LYS A 421 10.65 25.79 45.51
N ILE A 422 10.61 25.05 44.38
CA ILE A 422 9.63 25.26 43.29
C ILE A 422 8.54 24.20 43.31
N SER A 423 7.35 24.58 42.80
CA SER A 423 6.25 23.62 42.59
C SER A 423 6.38 23.06 41.17
N LEU A 424 7.01 21.90 41.05
CA LEU A 424 7.11 21.16 39.81
C LEU A 424 6.30 19.85 39.92
N TYR A 425 5.23 19.71 39.16
CA TYR A 425 4.44 18.51 39.09
C TYR A 425 4.42 18.01 37.66
N ILE A 426 4.99 16.82 37.40
CA ILE A 426 5.02 16.17 36.12
C ILE A 426 4.24 14.87 36.24
N GLN A 427 3.21 14.70 35.41
CA GLN A 427 2.35 13.51 35.35
C GLN A 427 2.87 12.58 34.27
N GLY A 428 2.94 11.27 34.56
CA GLY A 428 3.19 10.24 33.56
C GLY A 428 1.95 10.10 32.65
N ASP A 429 2.18 10.09 31.35
CA ASP A 429 1.13 9.82 30.36
C ASP A 429 1.16 8.33 30.01
N GLU A 430 0.16 7.59 30.52
CA GLU A 430 0.03 6.13 30.42
C GLU A 430 -0.86 5.66 29.26
N GLU A 431 -1.35 6.59 28.42
CA GLU A 431 -2.17 6.21 27.27
C GLU A 431 -1.42 5.26 26.34
N LYS A 432 -2.11 4.19 25.91
CA LYS A 432 -1.62 3.31 24.86
C LYS A 432 -1.52 4.10 23.56
N LYS A 433 -0.29 4.32 23.10
CA LYS A 433 -0.05 5.05 21.87
C LYS A 433 0.11 4.08 20.71
N THR A 434 -0.53 4.41 19.61
CA THR A 434 -0.27 3.78 18.31
C THR A 434 1.16 4.09 17.85
N ASP A 435 1.59 3.46 16.78
CA ASP A 435 2.88 3.73 16.15
C ASP A 435 3.12 5.23 15.92
N LYS A 436 4.40 5.66 16.09
CA LYS A 436 4.79 7.08 16.05
C LYS A 436 4.46 7.73 14.71
N ALA A 437 4.71 7.04 13.59
CA ALA A 437 4.41 7.56 12.25
C ALA A 437 2.91 7.78 12.09
N THR A 438 2.09 6.81 12.45
CA THR A 438 0.62 6.91 12.42
C THR A 438 0.11 8.09 13.26
N ARG A 439 0.67 8.33 14.46
CA ARG A 439 0.27 9.48 15.30
C ARG A 439 0.59 10.82 14.66
N ILE A 440 1.75 10.95 14.03
CA ILE A 440 2.16 12.16 13.32
C ILE A 440 1.21 12.39 12.14
N GLU A 441 0.97 11.37 11.33
CA GLU A 441 0.11 11.42 10.15
C GLU A 441 -1.35 11.74 10.51
N THR A 442 -1.89 11.13 11.56
CA THR A 442 -3.31 11.32 11.91
C THR A 442 -3.60 12.59 12.69
N ASN A 443 -2.65 13.08 13.51
CA ASN A 443 -2.91 14.18 14.42
C ASN A 443 -2.20 15.50 14.06
N LEU A 444 -0.99 15.44 13.50
CA LEU A 444 -0.21 16.65 13.24
C LEU A 444 -0.20 17.07 11.77
N GLU A 445 -0.17 16.11 10.85
CA GLU A 445 -0.17 16.42 9.41
C GLU A 445 -1.43 17.18 8.97
N PRO A 446 -2.67 16.78 9.37
CA PRO A 446 -3.85 17.55 9.02
C PRO A 446 -3.80 19.01 9.54
N LEU A 447 -3.28 19.21 10.75
CA LEU A 447 -3.10 20.55 11.29
C LEU A 447 -2.07 21.37 10.52
N ASN A 448 -1.01 20.71 10.03
CA ASN A 448 0.04 21.37 9.24
C ASN A 448 -0.45 21.71 7.83
N SER A 449 -1.11 20.80 7.14
CA SER A 449 -1.63 21.01 5.79
C SER A 449 -2.74 22.06 5.74
N GLU A 450 -3.55 22.17 6.80
CA GLU A 450 -4.58 23.19 6.95
C GLU A 450 -4.03 24.55 7.45
N GLY A 451 -2.72 24.67 7.71
CA GLY A 451 -2.14 25.90 8.26
C GLY A 451 -2.46 26.16 9.73
N ASN A 452 -2.84 25.11 10.46
CA ASN A 452 -3.25 25.17 11.87
C ASN A 452 -2.16 24.69 12.85
N LEU A 453 -1.01 24.19 12.37
CA LEU A 453 0.19 23.91 13.18
C LEU A 453 1.22 25.01 12.97
N ILE A 454 1.46 25.84 14.00
CA ILE A 454 2.32 27.02 13.92
C ILE A 454 3.54 26.83 14.82
N PHE A 455 4.72 26.91 14.25
CA PHE A 455 5.99 26.95 14.99
C PHE A 455 6.40 28.39 15.26
N ASN A 456 6.92 28.65 16.45
CA ASN A 456 7.34 30.00 16.83
C ASN A 456 8.48 30.50 15.94
N GLU A 457 8.28 31.58 15.22
CA GLU A 457 9.31 32.18 14.35
C GLU A 457 10.55 32.68 15.12
N ALA A 458 10.41 33.03 16.41
CA ALA A 458 11.52 33.44 17.27
C ALA A 458 12.45 32.26 17.68
N GLU A 459 12.01 31.03 17.51
CA GLU A 459 12.75 29.80 17.84
C GLU A 459 13.23 29.06 16.56
N LYS A 460 13.29 29.74 15.42
CA LYS A 460 13.59 29.17 14.10
C LYS A 460 14.99 28.54 14.01
N ASP A 461 15.94 29.05 14.82
CA ASP A 461 17.31 28.53 14.90
C ASP A 461 17.45 27.25 15.75
N LEU A 462 16.43 26.92 16.54
CA LEU A 462 16.37 25.59 17.11
C LEU A 462 16.15 24.62 15.94
N SER A 463 17.08 23.70 15.72
CA SER A 463 17.02 22.69 14.66
C SER A 463 15.83 21.75 14.86
N LEU A 464 14.62 22.30 14.77
CA LEU A 464 13.33 21.59 14.76
C LEU A 464 13.23 20.66 13.53
N ILE A 465 14.16 20.81 12.58
CA ILE A 465 14.35 19.91 11.41
C ILE A 465 14.45 18.44 11.85
N HIS A 466 14.98 18.15 13.03
CA HIS A 466 15.03 16.78 13.58
C HIS A 466 13.69 16.24 14.12
N ILE A 467 12.63 17.04 14.18
CA ILE A 467 11.28 16.56 14.55
C ILE A 467 10.62 15.85 13.36
N SER A 468 10.95 16.23 12.14
CA SER A 468 10.44 15.65 10.89
C SER A 468 11.25 14.45 10.40
N GLU A 469 12.49 14.26 10.89
CA GLU A 469 13.27 13.05 10.58
C GLU A 469 13.03 11.98 11.65
N PRO A 470 12.40 10.84 11.31
CA PRO A 470 12.51 9.65 12.14
C PRO A 470 13.98 9.26 12.17
N THR A 471 14.54 9.17 13.37
CA THR A 471 15.89 8.60 13.55
C THR A 471 15.93 7.26 12.84
N ARG A 472 16.67 7.18 11.72
CA ARG A 472 16.96 5.90 11.05
C ARG A 472 17.51 4.97 12.12
N PRO A 473 17.00 3.75 12.30
CA PRO A 473 17.72 2.74 13.02
C PRO A 473 19.03 2.52 12.26
N GLU A 474 20.17 2.80 12.90
CA GLU A 474 21.46 2.43 12.33
C GLU A 474 21.46 0.91 12.13
N PRO A 475 22.00 0.41 11.01
CA PRO A 475 22.11 -1.01 10.79
C PRO A 475 22.88 -1.64 11.94
N ILE A 476 22.32 -2.67 12.55
CA ILE A 476 22.99 -3.54 13.51
C ILE A 476 24.08 -4.23 12.71
N SER A 477 25.33 -3.86 12.98
CA SER A 477 26.53 -4.51 12.45
C SER A 477 26.67 -5.93 12.96
#